data_4dda59a9a91cbe834f5e11d501f277a5
#
_entry.id   4dda59a9a91cbe834f5e11d501f277a5
#
_cell.length_a   1.000
_cell.length_b   1.000
_cell.length_c   1.000
_cell.angle_alpha   90.00
_cell.angle_beta   90.00
_cell.angle_gamma   90.00
#
_symmetry.space_group_name_H-M   'P 1'
#
loop_
_entity.id
_entity.type
_entity.pdbx_description
1 polymer ?
#
loop_
_entity_poly.entity_id
_entity_poly.type
_entity_poly.pdbx_seq_one_letter_code
_entity_poly.pdbx_strand_id
1 'polypeptide(L)'
;MYGPEEIILSSLRGASRAYSRPLYGTLHAMQWGSGPFTDPKHSLRLYMSLAVAYMHGSSHMNTEEALWTDEYMNDRYSVSGKEHLFAQHQMLDFVETHSRRGDLRSNIAVIQGRNDAWKSFGRGSLWSQKGDKWKFNKACESFDLLNVFYPDNIVDGCGPEGWFTSTPYGTVDLLPVEAPQDVMDRYKAMIFLGWNSYDANDFLRIRDF
;
A
#
# COMPACT_ATOMS: atom_id res chain seq x y z
N MET A 1 -2.17 -7.65 1.56
CA MET A 1 -1.49 -6.81 0.56
C MET A 1 -0.49 -7.67 -0.19
N TYR A 2 -0.31 -7.39 -1.48
CA TYR A 2 0.59 -8.14 -2.36
C TYR A 2 1.79 -7.27 -2.70
N GLY A 3 2.61 -6.93 -1.77
CA GLY A 3 3.77 -6.10 -2.04
C GLY A 3 4.10 -5.14 -0.91
N PRO A 4 4.96 -4.14 -1.16
CA PRO A 4 5.40 -3.21 -0.13
C PRO A 4 4.24 -2.47 0.51
N GLU A 5 4.00 -2.70 1.78
CA GLU A 5 2.84 -2.15 2.49
C GLU A 5 2.86 -0.63 2.53
N GLU A 6 4.00 -0.03 2.75
CA GLU A 6 4.15 1.41 2.84
C GLU A 6 3.71 2.13 1.56
N ILE A 7 4.06 1.60 0.38
CA ILE A 7 3.65 2.18 -0.90
C ILE A 7 2.15 2.02 -1.10
N ILE A 8 1.59 0.85 -0.77
CA ILE A 8 0.16 0.59 -0.89
C ILE A 8 -0.62 1.53 0.03
N LEU A 9 -0.19 1.65 1.28
CA LEU A 9 -0.84 2.52 2.26
C LEU A 9 -0.68 4.01 1.90
N SER A 10 0.46 4.40 1.35
CA SER A 10 0.68 5.77 0.84
C SER A 10 -0.27 6.10 -0.31
N SER A 11 -0.49 5.14 -1.21
CA SER A 11 -1.44 5.28 -2.33
C SER A 11 -2.88 5.35 -1.83
N LEU A 12 -3.26 4.50 -0.89
CA LEU A 12 -4.61 4.49 -0.31
C LEU A 12 -4.91 5.79 0.44
N ARG A 13 -3.96 6.30 1.24
CA ARG A 13 -4.13 7.59 1.93
C ARG A 13 -4.25 8.74 0.94
N GLY A 14 -3.37 8.80 -0.05
CA GLY A 14 -3.42 9.84 -1.07
C GLY A 14 -4.75 9.83 -1.83
N ALA A 15 -5.21 8.67 -2.29
CA ALA A 15 -6.50 8.53 -2.96
C ALA A 15 -7.68 8.87 -2.03
N SER A 16 -7.64 8.41 -0.79
CA SER A 16 -8.66 8.71 0.22
C SER A 16 -8.84 10.23 0.40
N ARG A 17 -7.74 10.94 0.50
CA ARG A 17 -7.73 12.40 0.64
C ARG A 17 -8.20 13.12 -0.62
N ALA A 18 -7.66 12.71 -1.79
CA ALA A 18 -8.00 13.32 -3.07
C ALA A 18 -9.49 13.20 -3.40
N TYR A 19 -10.08 12.08 -3.09
CA TYR A 19 -11.49 11.81 -3.44
C TYR A 19 -12.47 11.95 -2.27
N SER A 20 -12.03 12.51 -1.16
CA SER A 20 -12.84 12.69 0.05
C SER A 20 -13.53 11.38 0.51
N ARG A 21 -12.77 10.29 0.49
CA ARG A 21 -13.23 8.96 0.90
C ARG A 21 -12.48 8.54 2.17
N PRO A 22 -12.93 8.97 3.36
CA PRO A 22 -12.17 8.79 4.60
C PRO A 22 -12.05 7.32 5.04
N LEU A 23 -12.90 6.44 4.48
CA LEU A 23 -12.88 5.02 4.80
C LEU A 23 -12.24 4.25 3.66
N TYR A 24 -11.21 3.48 3.96
CA TYR A 24 -10.62 2.54 3.04
C TYR A 24 -10.23 1.25 3.76
N GLY A 25 -10.13 0.19 3.01
CA GLY A 25 -9.80 -1.12 3.52
C GLY A 25 -8.51 -1.68 2.92
N THR A 26 -7.95 -2.65 3.61
CA THR A 26 -6.78 -3.40 3.18
C THR A 26 -7.08 -4.89 3.19
N LEU A 27 -6.52 -5.60 2.21
CA LEU A 27 -6.55 -7.06 2.14
C LEU A 27 -5.13 -7.57 2.36
N HIS A 28 -4.95 -8.35 3.40
CA HIS A 28 -3.67 -8.92 3.78
C HIS A 28 -3.59 -10.37 3.31
N ALA A 29 -2.74 -10.61 2.32
CA ALA A 29 -2.57 -11.91 1.67
C ALA A 29 -1.14 -12.39 1.90
N MET A 30 -0.85 -12.76 3.14
CA MET A 30 0.49 -13.13 3.58
C MET A 30 1.05 -14.35 2.86
N GLN A 31 0.18 -15.27 2.43
CA GLN A 31 0.59 -16.47 1.72
C GLN A 31 1.29 -16.22 0.38
N TRP A 32 1.07 -15.03 -0.21
CA TRP A 32 1.57 -14.76 -1.56
C TRP A 32 2.92 -14.06 -1.62
N GLY A 33 3.48 -13.70 -0.51
CA GLY A 33 4.72 -12.94 -0.56
C GLY A 33 5.54 -12.85 0.73
N SER A 34 5.05 -13.39 1.84
CA SER A 34 5.71 -13.23 3.14
C SER A 34 6.64 -14.37 3.54
N GLY A 35 6.98 -15.23 2.61
CA GLY A 35 7.78 -16.42 2.89
C GLY A 35 6.94 -17.67 3.16
N PRO A 36 7.57 -18.81 3.43
CA PRO A 36 6.87 -20.07 3.62
C PRO A 36 5.99 -20.04 4.88
N PHE A 37 4.86 -20.71 4.83
CA PHE A 37 3.94 -20.87 5.97
C PHE A 37 4.58 -21.49 7.20
N THR A 38 5.69 -22.17 7.00
CA THR A 38 6.48 -22.75 8.07
C THR A 38 7.37 -21.75 8.80
N ASP A 39 7.40 -20.48 8.36
CA ASP A 39 8.16 -19.44 9.06
C ASP A 39 7.52 -19.15 10.42
N PRO A 40 8.25 -19.36 11.53
CA PRO A 40 7.72 -19.11 12.86
C PRO A 40 7.37 -17.64 13.14
N LYS A 41 7.79 -16.73 12.27
CA LYS A 41 7.45 -15.31 12.38
C LYS A 41 6.22 -14.90 11.57
N HIS A 42 5.55 -15.86 10.93
CA HIS A 42 4.44 -15.56 10.03
C HIS A 42 3.28 -14.84 10.75
N SER A 43 2.85 -15.35 11.89
CA SER A 43 1.78 -14.71 12.69
C SER A 43 2.18 -13.33 13.20
N LEU A 44 3.43 -13.14 13.60
CA LEU A 44 3.93 -11.83 14.01
C LEU A 44 3.92 -10.83 12.84
N ARG A 45 4.28 -11.26 11.64
CA ARG A 45 4.21 -10.41 10.45
C ARG A 45 2.79 -10.02 10.12
N LEU A 46 1.85 -10.96 10.21
CA LEU A 46 0.44 -10.66 10.01
C LEU A 46 -0.05 -9.61 11.02
N TYR A 47 0.25 -9.80 12.30
CA TYR A 47 -0.10 -8.82 13.33
C TYR A 47 0.50 -7.43 13.03
N MET A 48 1.78 -7.38 12.69
CA MET A 48 2.44 -6.12 12.32
C MET A 48 1.82 -5.47 11.10
N SER A 49 1.50 -6.26 10.07
CA SER A 49 0.83 -5.78 8.85
C SER A 49 -0.52 -5.14 9.17
N LEU A 50 -1.33 -5.80 9.99
CA LEU A 50 -2.62 -5.27 10.43
C LEU A 50 -2.44 -3.99 11.27
N ALA A 51 -1.49 -3.98 12.20
CA ALA A 51 -1.22 -2.84 13.06
C ALA A 51 -0.72 -1.62 12.26
N VAL A 52 0.18 -1.82 11.30
CA VAL A 52 0.67 -0.77 10.40
C VAL A 52 -0.49 -0.22 9.56
N ALA A 53 -1.32 -1.08 8.97
CA ALA A 53 -2.48 -0.65 8.21
C ALA A 53 -3.46 0.17 9.07
N TYR A 54 -3.73 -0.27 10.29
CA TYR A 54 -4.57 0.46 11.25
C TYR A 54 -3.99 1.82 11.57
N MET A 55 -2.71 1.90 11.91
CA MET A 55 -2.04 3.16 12.24
C MET A 55 -2.00 4.13 11.05
N HIS A 56 -1.99 3.62 9.82
CA HIS A 56 -2.04 4.41 8.60
C HIS A 56 -3.44 4.86 8.20
N GLY A 57 -4.48 4.40 8.86
CA GLY A 57 -5.85 4.91 8.64
C GLY A 57 -6.83 3.89 8.08
N SER A 58 -6.39 2.65 7.80
CA SER A 58 -7.32 1.61 7.34
C SER A 58 -8.44 1.41 8.36
N SER A 59 -9.68 1.40 7.88
CA SER A 59 -10.88 1.18 8.68
C SER A 59 -11.40 -0.25 8.59
N HIS A 60 -10.99 -0.97 7.55
CA HIS A 60 -11.37 -2.36 7.31
C HIS A 60 -10.12 -3.15 6.94
N MET A 61 -9.91 -4.24 7.61
CA MET A 61 -8.77 -5.12 7.38
C MET A 61 -9.26 -6.54 7.22
N ASN A 62 -9.03 -7.09 6.02
CA ASN A 62 -9.36 -8.47 5.71
C ASN A 62 -8.09 -9.28 5.51
N THR A 63 -8.15 -10.55 5.81
CA THR A 63 -7.09 -11.49 5.48
C THR A 63 -7.56 -12.45 4.40
N GLU A 64 -6.70 -12.70 3.42
CA GLU A 64 -6.92 -13.73 2.42
C GLU A 64 -5.98 -14.89 2.72
N GLU A 65 -6.54 -15.98 3.20
CA GLU A 65 -5.81 -17.17 3.55
C GLU A 65 -6.53 -18.41 3.02
N ALA A 66 -5.87 -19.16 2.17
CA ALA A 66 -6.41 -20.42 1.66
C ALA A 66 -6.16 -21.62 2.58
N LEU A 67 -5.36 -21.46 3.64
CA LEU A 67 -4.84 -22.55 4.46
C LEU A 67 -5.31 -22.49 5.91
N TRP A 68 -6.54 -22.08 6.12
CA TRP A 68 -7.17 -22.05 7.45
C TRP A 68 -7.41 -23.44 8.01
N THR A 69 -7.58 -24.44 7.13
CA THR A 69 -7.89 -25.80 7.52
C THR A 69 -6.82 -26.76 7.00
N ASP A 70 -6.57 -27.86 7.73
CA ASP A 70 -5.63 -28.90 7.31
C ASP A 70 -6.05 -29.58 6.01
N GLU A 71 -7.36 -29.65 5.78
CA GLU A 71 -7.97 -30.13 4.57
C GLU A 71 -9.04 -29.13 4.11
N TYR A 72 -9.08 -28.86 2.81
CA TYR A 72 -10.12 -28.05 2.21
C TYR A 72 -11.50 -28.67 2.54
N MET A 73 -12.38 -27.90 3.16
CA MET A 73 -13.71 -28.30 3.63
C MET A 73 -13.75 -29.09 4.97
N ASN A 74 -12.67 -29.21 5.68
CA ASN A 74 -12.68 -29.64 7.07
C ASN A 74 -12.76 -28.42 7.99
N ASP A 75 -13.60 -28.47 9.01
CA ASP A 75 -13.73 -27.40 10.03
C ASP A 75 -12.55 -27.36 11.02
N ARG A 76 -11.47 -28.04 10.71
CA ARG A 76 -10.28 -28.05 11.54
C ARG A 76 -9.31 -26.99 11.09
N TYR A 77 -9.07 -26.01 11.94
CA TYR A 77 -8.01 -25.05 11.68
C TYR A 77 -6.65 -25.76 11.67
N SER A 78 -5.88 -25.48 10.62
CA SER A 78 -4.46 -25.81 10.55
C SER A 78 -3.68 -25.09 11.66
N VAL A 79 -2.45 -25.47 11.88
CA VAL A 79 -1.54 -24.74 12.81
C VAL A 79 -1.42 -23.29 12.36
N SER A 80 -1.22 -23.05 11.07
CA SER A 80 -1.15 -21.69 10.49
C SER A 80 -2.46 -20.93 10.69
N GLY A 81 -3.62 -21.58 10.46
CA GLY A 81 -4.92 -20.96 10.69
C GLY A 81 -5.15 -20.53 12.15
N LYS A 82 -4.68 -21.32 13.12
CA LYS A 82 -4.74 -20.96 14.55
C LYS A 82 -3.84 -19.77 14.88
N GLU A 83 -2.65 -19.74 14.33
CA GLU A 83 -1.72 -18.60 14.50
C GLU A 83 -2.27 -17.32 13.89
N HIS A 84 -2.92 -17.41 12.73
CA HIS A 84 -3.59 -16.28 12.11
C HIS A 84 -4.76 -15.76 12.94
N LEU A 85 -5.60 -16.64 13.45
CA LEU A 85 -6.67 -16.27 14.37
C LEU A 85 -6.13 -15.60 15.62
N PHE A 86 -5.06 -16.10 16.17
CA PHE A 86 -4.40 -15.48 17.33
C PHE A 86 -3.91 -14.07 17.00
N ALA A 87 -3.23 -13.87 15.86
CA ALA A 87 -2.79 -12.56 15.43
C ALA A 87 -3.97 -11.57 15.23
N GLN A 88 -5.07 -12.04 14.67
CA GLN A 88 -6.28 -11.23 14.49
C GLN A 88 -6.93 -10.86 15.83
N HIS A 89 -7.02 -11.80 16.77
CA HIS A 89 -7.51 -11.50 18.12
C HIS A 89 -6.64 -10.50 18.84
N GLN A 90 -5.33 -10.66 18.80
CA GLN A 90 -4.41 -9.67 19.35
C GLN A 90 -4.59 -8.28 18.74
N MET A 91 -4.84 -8.21 17.42
CA MET A 91 -5.11 -6.95 16.73
C MET A 91 -6.44 -6.33 17.17
N LEU A 92 -7.49 -7.15 17.37
CA LEU A 92 -8.77 -6.68 17.88
C LEU A 92 -8.62 -6.07 19.28
N ASP A 93 -7.97 -6.80 20.19
CA ASP A 93 -7.67 -6.30 21.54
C ASP A 93 -6.89 -4.99 21.52
N PHE A 94 -5.93 -4.88 20.58
CA PHE A 94 -5.17 -3.65 20.38
C PHE A 94 -6.06 -2.50 19.94
N VAL A 95 -6.93 -2.69 18.96
CA VAL A 95 -7.84 -1.66 18.43
C VAL A 95 -8.84 -1.21 19.50
N GLU A 96 -9.38 -2.13 20.29
CA GLU A 96 -10.32 -1.82 21.36
C GLU A 96 -9.70 -0.97 22.46
N THR A 97 -8.42 -1.19 22.72
CA THR A 97 -7.69 -0.50 23.81
C THR A 97 -6.95 0.75 23.31
N HIS A 98 -6.66 0.85 22.03
CA HIS A 98 -5.86 1.93 21.43
C HIS A 98 -6.59 2.58 20.26
N SER A 99 -7.61 3.38 20.56
CA SER A 99 -8.31 4.14 19.53
C SER A 99 -7.40 5.17 18.84
N ARG A 100 -7.49 5.27 17.52
CA ARG A 100 -6.78 6.31 16.78
C ARG A 100 -7.32 7.70 17.14
N ARG A 101 -6.40 8.62 17.38
CA ARG A 101 -6.74 10.02 17.68
C ARG A 101 -6.42 10.91 16.48
N GLY A 102 -7.19 10.75 15.40
CA GLY A 102 -7.04 11.54 14.18
C GLY A 102 -6.29 10.81 13.06
N ASP A 103 -5.95 11.54 12.01
CA ASP A 103 -5.31 11.01 10.81
C ASP A 103 -3.79 11.12 10.87
N LEU A 104 -3.13 10.16 10.24
CA LEU A 104 -1.69 10.20 10.06
C LEU A 104 -1.31 11.42 9.21
N ARG A 105 -0.42 12.25 9.74
CA ARG A 105 0.00 13.47 9.07
C ARG A 105 1.14 13.18 8.10
N SER A 106 0.95 13.55 6.83
CA SER A 106 2.00 13.55 5.83
C SER A 106 2.31 14.98 5.39
N ASN A 107 3.59 15.32 5.32
CA ASN A 107 4.03 16.64 4.86
C ASN A 107 4.45 16.62 3.38
N ILE A 108 4.66 15.45 2.80
CA ILE A 108 5.15 15.26 1.44
C ILE A 108 4.12 14.47 0.65
N ALA A 109 3.77 14.98 -0.53
CA ALA A 109 3.03 14.24 -1.54
C ALA A 109 3.93 13.95 -2.73
N VAL A 110 3.98 12.69 -3.14
CA VAL A 110 4.50 12.29 -4.44
C VAL A 110 3.34 12.25 -5.41
N ILE A 111 3.43 13.00 -6.50
CA ILE A 111 2.33 13.17 -7.43
C ILE A 111 2.30 12.06 -8.46
N GLN A 112 1.15 11.41 -8.55
CA GLN A 112 0.81 10.43 -9.57
C GLN A 112 0.01 11.10 -10.68
N GLY A 113 0.49 11.03 -11.91
CA GLY A 113 -0.24 11.53 -13.09
C GLY A 113 -1.46 10.66 -13.42
N ARG A 114 -2.39 11.20 -14.20
CA ARG A 114 -3.69 10.56 -14.51
C ARG A 114 -3.59 9.17 -15.11
N ASN A 115 -2.59 8.94 -15.95
CA ASN A 115 -2.42 7.70 -16.69
C ASN A 115 -1.11 6.98 -16.31
N ASP A 116 -0.49 7.39 -15.23
CA ASP A 116 0.71 6.74 -14.76
C ASP A 116 0.34 5.42 -14.10
N ALA A 117 1.00 4.36 -14.51
CA ALA A 117 0.78 3.03 -13.97
C ALA A 117 2.00 2.56 -13.21
N TRP A 118 1.78 2.08 -12.02
CA TRP A 118 2.84 1.45 -11.25
C TRP A 118 3.21 0.08 -11.84
N LYS A 119 4.48 -0.07 -12.14
CA LYS A 119 5.08 -1.32 -12.65
C LYS A 119 5.29 -2.33 -11.52
N SER A 120 4.24 -2.63 -10.76
CA SER A 120 4.36 -3.55 -9.64
C SER A 120 4.79 -4.95 -10.08
N PHE A 121 5.54 -5.63 -9.24
CA PHE A 121 5.96 -7.03 -9.41
C PHE A 121 6.89 -7.31 -10.60
N GLY A 122 7.65 -6.34 -11.10
CA GLY A 122 8.61 -6.55 -12.19
C GLY A 122 8.00 -7.03 -13.51
N ARG A 123 6.69 -6.86 -13.71
CA ARG A 123 5.97 -7.39 -14.87
C ARG A 123 6.18 -6.51 -16.09
N GLY A 124 6.34 -7.14 -17.26
CA GLY A 124 6.51 -6.44 -18.53
C GLY A 124 5.24 -5.81 -19.10
N SER A 125 4.08 -6.05 -18.50
CA SER A 125 2.79 -5.47 -18.86
C SER A 125 1.93 -5.23 -17.62
N LEU A 126 1.00 -4.29 -17.68
CA LEU A 126 0.12 -3.94 -16.56
C LEU A 126 -0.64 -5.14 -15.98
N TRP A 127 -1.16 -6.00 -16.83
CA TRP A 127 -1.96 -7.13 -16.43
C TRP A 127 -1.25 -8.47 -16.55
N SER A 128 -0.02 -8.48 -17.07
CA SER A 128 0.79 -9.69 -17.31
C SER A 128 0.08 -10.78 -18.13
N GLN A 129 -0.85 -10.39 -18.98
CA GLN A 129 -1.59 -11.33 -19.83
C GLN A 129 -0.96 -11.45 -21.20
N LYS A 130 -0.94 -12.66 -21.75
CA LYS A 130 -0.46 -12.88 -23.10
C LYS A 130 -1.34 -12.11 -24.08
N GLY A 131 -0.72 -11.27 -24.92
CA GLY A 131 -1.43 -10.42 -25.87
C GLY A 131 -1.96 -9.11 -25.30
N ASP A 132 -1.59 -8.78 -24.08
CA ASP A 132 -1.92 -7.51 -23.44
C ASP A 132 -1.42 -6.34 -24.32
N LYS A 133 -2.35 -5.44 -24.67
CA LYS A 133 -2.07 -4.25 -25.48
C LYS A 133 -1.50 -3.10 -24.64
N TRP A 134 -1.66 -3.15 -23.33
CA TRP A 134 -1.20 -2.15 -22.41
C TRP A 134 0.27 -2.40 -22.07
N LYS A 135 1.12 -1.58 -22.62
CA LYS A 135 2.56 -1.62 -22.35
C LYS A 135 2.96 -0.47 -21.46
N PHE A 136 3.95 -0.70 -20.63
CA PHE A 136 4.58 0.39 -19.90
C PHE A 136 5.19 1.40 -20.86
N ASN A 137 5.07 2.66 -20.51
CA ASN A 137 5.67 3.80 -21.20
C ASN A 137 6.60 4.56 -20.26
N LYS A 138 7.16 5.65 -20.75
CA LYS A 138 8.07 6.49 -19.94
C LYS A 138 7.43 7.05 -18.68
N ALA A 139 6.12 7.32 -18.70
CA ALA A 139 5.40 7.78 -17.51
C ALA A 139 5.41 6.70 -16.42
N CYS A 140 5.27 5.42 -16.82
CA CYS A 140 5.37 4.31 -15.87
C CYS A 140 6.79 4.13 -15.30
N GLU A 141 7.82 4.42 -16.10
CA GLU A 141 9.21 4.35 -15.64
C GLU A 141 9.51 5.38 -14.56
N SER A 142 8.76 6.49 -14.51
CA SER A 142 8.93 7.49 -13.45
C SER A 142 8.69 6.92 -12.05
N PHE A 143 7.90 5.88 -11.93
CA PHE A 143 7.70 5.17 -10.66
C PHE A 143 8.93 4.43 -10.14
N ASP A 144 9.91 4.16 -10.99
CA ASP A 144 11.20 3.61 -10.54
C ASP A 144 11.92 4.60 -9.59
N LEU A 145 11.62 5.89 -9.71
CA LEU A 145 12.12 6.92 -8.81
C LEU A 145 11.51 6.84 -7.39
N LEU A 146 10.43 6.12 -7.20
CA LEU A 146 9.93 5.82 -5.85
C LEU A 146 10.95 5.11 -4.97
N ASN A 147 11.96 4.44 -5.56
CA ASN A 147 13.08 3.86 -4.83
C ASN A 147 13.84 4.87 -3.96
N VAL A 148 13.77 6.16 -4.30
CA VAL A 148 14.37 7.22 -3.48
C VAL A 148 13.62 7.36 -2.15
N PHE A 149 12.31 7.17 -2.18
CA PHE A 149 11.46 7.28 -0.98
C PHE A 149 11.29 5.95 -0.26
N TYR A 150 11.31 4.87 -1.00
CA TYR A 150 11.10 3.51 -0.50
C TYR A 150 12.26 2.61 -0.95
N PRO A 151 13.48 2.90 -0.50
CA PRO A 151 14.60 2.03 -0.80
C PRO A 151 14.28 0.61 -0.31
N ASP A 152 14.60 -0.39 -1.09
CA ASP A 152 14.34 -1.80 -0.80
C ASP A 152 12.86 -2.28 -0.94
N ASN A 153 11.92 -1.37 -1.25
CA ASN A 153 10.50 -1.71 -1.34
C ASN A 153 9.98 -1.86 -2.77
N ILE A 154 10.69 -1.35 -3.73
CA ILE A 154 10.23 -1.40 -5.11
C ILE A 154 11.00 -2.49 -5.78
N VAL A 155 10.36 -3.50 -6.25
CA VAL A 155 10.89 -4.41 -7.23
C VAL A 155 11.07 -5.85 -6.78
N ASP A 156 11.00 -6.68 -7.74
CA ASP A 156 11.50 -8.05 -7.90
C ASP A 156 11.70 -8.83 -6.58
N GLY A 157 10.60 -9.10 -5.96
CA GLY A 157 10.59 -9.91 -4.77
C GLY A 157 10.56 -9.07 -3.50
N CYS A 158 9.38 -8.67 -3.11
CA CYS A 158 9.14 -8.28 -1.73
C CYS A 158 9.51 -9.46 -0.84
N GLY A 159 10.78 -9.56 -0.53
CA GLY A 159 11.21 -10.45 0.54
C GLY A 159 10.54 -10.00 1.85
N PRO A 160 10.35 -10.91 2.80
CA PRO A 160 9.73 -10.58 4.07
C PRO A 160 10.41 -9.44 4.82
N GLU A 161 11.63 -9.12 4.48
CA GLU A 161 12.44 -8.08 5.12
C GLU A 161 12.15 -6.67 4.61
N GLY A 162 11.66 -6.53 3.36
CA GLY A 162 11.31 -5.24 2.78
C GLY A 162 9.87 -4.77 3.02
N TRP A 163 9.04 -5.56 3.68
CA TRP A 163 7.61 -5.26 3.85
C TRP A 163 7.32 -4.06 4.73
N PHE A 164 8.14 -3.81 5.71
CA PHE A 164 7.97 -2.77 6.72
C PHE A 164 9.01 -1.66 6.63
N THR A 165 9.65 -1.51 5.49
CA THR A 165 10.65 -0.47 5.29
C THR A 165 9.97 0.89 5.14
N SER A 166 10.16 1.76 6.08
CA SER A 166 9.65 3.12 6.02
C SER A 166 10.56 4.04 5.19
N THR A 167 10.01 5.14 4.74
CA THR A 167 10.80 6.15 4.05
C THR A 167 11.68 6.93 5.03
N PRO A 168 12.92 7.29 4.65
CA PRO A 168 13.79 8.12 5.50
C PRO A 168 13.28 9.55 5.67
N TYR A 169 12.27 9.94 4.90
CA TYR A 169 11.68 11.29 4.90
C TYR A 169 10.39 11.37 5.75
N GLY A 170 10.08 10.35 6.52
CA GLY A 170 8.81 10.22 7.23
C GLY A 170 7.67 9.76 6.32
N THR A 171 6.44 9.97 6.74
CA THR A 171 5.27 9.55 5.98
C THR A 171 5.11 10.37 4.70
N VAL A 172 4.99 9.68 3.59
CA VAL A 172 4.77 10.24 2.26
C VAL A 172 3.44 9.71 1.72
N ASP A 173 2.68 10.53 1.01
CA ASP A 173 1.49 10.09 0.29
C ASP A 173 1.72 10.07 -1.22
N LEU A 174 1.19 9.08 -1.90
CA LEU A 174 1.05 9.12 -3.35
C LEU A 174 -0.29 9.77 -3.68
N LEU A 175 -0.24 11.02 -4.14
CA LEU A 175 -1.43 11.83 -4.37
C LEU A 175 -1.75 11.90 -5.86
N PRO A 176 -2.98 11.56 -6.29
CA PRO A 176 -3.40 11.77 -7.66
C PRO A 176 -3.30 13.26 -8.08
N VAL A 177 -2.84 13.52 -9.29
CA VAL A 177 -2.68 14.89 -9.81
C VAL A 177 -3.98 15.68 -9.87
N GLU A 178 -5.12 15.01 -9.96
CA GLU A 178 -6.46 15.58 -9.93
C GLU A 178 -6.98 15.93 -8.53
N ALA A 179 -6.16 15.75 -7.50
CA ALA A 179 -6.57 16.12 -6.15
C ALA A 179 -7.02 17.59 -6.06
N PRO A 180 -8.06 17.91 -5.29
CA PRO A 180 -8.50 19.29 -5.08
C PRO A 180 -7.41 20.16 -4.45
N GLN A 181 -7.46 21.46 -4.72
CA GLN A 181 -6.49 22.43 -4.21
C GLN A 181 -6.38 22.41 -2.68
N ASP A 182 -7.49 22.37 -1.97
CA ASP A 182 -7.53 22.33 -0.51
C ASP A 182 -6.88 21.08 0.08
N VAL A 183 -6.81 20.00 -0.70
CA VAL A 183 -6.06 18.79 -0.34
C VAL A 183 -4.57 18.97 -0.60
N MET A 184 -4.21 19.55 -1.74
CA MET A 184 -2.81 19.84 -2.08
C MET A 184 -2.18 20.78 -1.05
N ASP A 185 -2.88 21.83 -0.65
CA ASP A 185 -2.43 22.84 0.31
C ASP A 185 -2.11 22.31 1.72
N ARG A 186 -2.49 21.06 2.01
CA ARG A 186 -2.16 20.39 3.28
C ARG A 186 -0.72 19.87 3.34
N TYR A 187 -0.08 19.75 2.19
CA TYR A 187 1.30 19.28 2.08
C TYR A 187 2.26 20.46 2.08
N LYS A 188 3.47 20.22 2.56
CA LYS A 188 4.55 21.23 2.54
C LYS A 188 5.40 21.11 1.29
N ALA A 189 5.37 19.98 0.62
CA ALA A 189 6.10 19.71 -0.60
C ALA A 189 5.35 18.73 -1.48
N MET A 190 5.33 19.03 -2.78
CA MET A 190 4.90 18.11 -3.81
C MET A 190 6.09 17.70 -4.67
N ILE A 191 6.21 16.41 -4.95
CA ILE A 191 7.33 15.84 -5.68
C ILE A 191 6.80 15.17 -6.93
N PHE A 192 7.33 15.56 -8.06
CA PHE A 192 7.02 15.00 -9.37
C PHE A 192 8.14 14.03 -9.76
N LEU A 193 7.77 12.80 -10.08
CA LEU A 193 8.72 11.74 -10.39
C LEU A 193 9.27 11.79 -11.85
N GLY A 194 9.25 12.93 -12.46
CA GLY A 194 9.71 13.15 -13.82
C GLY A 194 8.54 13.35 -14.76
N TRP A 195 8.20 12.37 -15.59
CA TRP A 195 7.07 12.51 -16.50
C TRP A 195 5.75 12.15 -15.82
N ASN A 196 4.81 13.08 -15.80
CA ASN A 196 3.47 12.86 -15.28
C ASN A 196 2.42 13.29 -16.30
N SER A 197 1.39 12.49 -16.48
CA SER A 197 0.23 12.86 -17.31
C SER A 197 -0.70 13.77 -16.52
N TYR A 198 -1.03 14.95 -17.09
CA TYR A 198 -1.94 15.92 -16.49
C TYR A 198 -2.69 16.71 -17.59
N ASP A 199 -3.80 17.30 -17.24
CA ASP A 199 -4.55 18.21 -18.11
C ASP A 199 -4.30 19.70 -17.73
N ALA A 200 -4.96 20.61 -18.47
CA ALA A 200 -4.79 22.04 -18.23
C ALA A 200 -5.29 22.49 -16.85
N ASN A 201 -6.32 21.85 -16.31
CA ASN A 201 -6.84 22.16 -14.98
C ASN A 201 -5.91 21.66 -13.89
N ASP A 202 -5.31 20.49 -14.08
CA ASP A 202 -4.31 19.95 -13.18
C ASP A 202 -3.09 20.90 -13.13
N PHE A 203 -2.64 21.37 -14.30
CA PHE A 203 -1.55 22.33 -14.39
C PHE A 203 -1.83 23.62 -13.61
N LEU A 204 -3.03 24.17 -13.73
CA LEU A 204 -3.40 25.39 -13.01
C LEU A 204 -3.32 25.19 -11.49
N ARG A 205 -3.84 24.07 -10.99
CA ARG A 205 -3.74 23.75 -9.55
C ARG A 205 -2.30 23.59 -9.06
N ILE A 206 -1.46 22.93 -9.86
CA ILE A 206 -0.04 22.74 -9.51
C ILE A 206 0.69 24.08 -9.50
N ARG A 207 0.39 24.95 -10.46
CA ARG A 207 1.01 26.30 -10.53
C ARG A 207 0.67 27.15 -9.31
N ASP A 208 -0.55 27.00 -8.80
CA ASP A 208 -1.08 27.84 -7.72
C ASP A 208 -0.74 27.28 -6.32
N PHE A 209 -0.07 26.11 -6.25
CA PHE A 209 0.51 25.54 -5.05
C PHE A 209 1.80 26.27 -4.65
#